data_448e93b5d9c2d0f8538c753d1f4fb78e
#
_entry.id   448e93b5d9c2d0f8538c753d1f4fb78e
#
_cell.length_a   1.000
_cell.length_b   1.000
_cell.length_c   1.000
_cell.angle_alpha   90.00
_cell.angle_beta   90.00
_cell.angle_gamma   90.00
#
_symmetry.space_group_name_H-M   'P 1'
#
loop_
_entity.id
_entity.type
_entity.pdbx_description
1 polymer ?
#
loop_
_entity_poly.entity_id
_entity_poly.type
_entity_poly.pdbx_seq_one_letter_code
_entity_poly.pdbx_strand_id
1 'polypeptide(L)'
;MKGLLSGLIALLLTFGGGYFYGKHVEREVQQAEVDRLNTEARAKEKALTTAVTTTANALRKTNEKAKLAAKERDSAIDSGALRLRVKTTCPVSASADTAVATGSGGGEASAELDRETAKNLIAIAEEGDRAIQKLNACITLYNNARSAQ
;
A
#
# COMPACT_ATOMS: atom_id res chain seq x y z
N MET A 1 53.29 -37.98 51.52
CA MET A 1 53.41 -37.42 50.17
C MET A 1 52.37 -38.03 49.19
N LYS A 2 52.02 -39.31 49.25
CA LYS A 2 51.10 -39.97 48.35
C LYS A 2 49.63 -39.38 48.49
N GLY A 3 49.17 -39.00 49.67
CA GLY A 3 47.85 -38.42 49.88
C GLY A 3 47.64 -37.00 49.34
N LEU A 4 48.70 -36.20 49.34
CA LEU A 4 48.67 -34.85 48.76
C LEU A 4 48.56 -34.87 47.24
N LEU A 5 49.24 -35.83 46.59
CA LEU A 5 49.16 -35.99 45.12
C LEU A 5 47.80 -36.46 44.67
N SER A 6 47.13 -37.36 45.39
CA SER A 6 45.79 -37.83 45.03
C SER A 6 44.73 -36.76 45.19
N GLY A 7 44.84 -35.92 46.24
CA GLY A 7 43.96 -34.76 46.40
C GLY A 7 44.07 -33.74 45.32
N LEU A 8 45.26 -33.47 44.84
CA LEU A 8 45.53 -32.50 43.76
C LEU A 8 44.98 -32.97 42.40
N ILE A 9 45.10 -34.30 42.12
CA ILE A 9 44.52 -34.92 40.92
C ILE A 9 42.98 -34.86 40.96
N ALA A 10 42.36 -35.17 42.10
CA ALA A 10 40.92 -35.10 42.26
C ALA A 10 40.39 -33.66 42.03
N LEU A 11 41.11 -32.66 42.53
CA LEU A 11 40.80 -31.24 42.38
C LEU A 11 40.90 -30.76 40.92
N LEU A 12 41.91 -31.23 40.19
CA LEU A 12 42.09 -30.94 38.76
C LEU A 12 41.00 -31.58 37.90
N LEU A 13 40.57 -32.78 38.22
CA LEU A 13 39.52 -33.50 37.50
C LEU A 13 38.16 -32.84 37.72
N THR A 14 37.81 -32.40 38.92
CA THR A 14 36.56 -31.71 39.23
C THR A 14 36.52 -30.31 38.63
N PHE A 15 37.62 -29.56 38.66
CA PHE A 15 37.68 -28.23 38.09
C PHE A 15 37.70 -28.28 36.55
N GLY A 16 38.47 -29.21 35.97
CA GLY A 16 38.52 -29.41 34.52
C GLY A 16 37.22 -29.92 33.95
N GLY A 17 36.60 -30.89 34.58
CA GLY A 17 35.28 -31.43 34.18
C GLY A 17 34.16 -30.38 34.26
N GLY A 18 34.11 -29.61 35.34
CA GLY A 18 33.13 -28.52 35.51
C GLY A 18 33.27 -27.38 34.48
N TYR A 19 34.52 -27.02 34.17
CA TYR A 19 34.82 -26.00 33.16
C TYR A 19 34.39 -26.42 31.74
N PHE A 20 34.72 -27.67 31.37
CA PHE A 20 34.31 -28.21 30.05
C PHE A 20 32.78 -28.37 29.92
N TYR A 21 32.13 -28.85 30.95
CA TYR A 21 30.68 -29.01 30.96
C TYR A 21 29.94 -27.67 30.92
N GLY A 22 30.37 -26.69 31.71
CA GLY A 22 29.80 -25.34 31.70
C GLY A 22 29.91 -24.64 30.34
N LYS A 23 31.08 -24.79 29.68
CA LYS A 23 31.28 -24.19 28.35
C LYS A 23 30.47 -24.86 27.22
N HIS A 24 30.13 -26.14 27.38
CA HIS A 24 29.26 -26.85 26.43
C HIS A 24 27.81 -26.43 26.55
N VAL A 25 27.29 -26.35 27.76
CA VAL A 25 25.91 -25.93 28.04
C VAL A 25 25.70 -24.48 27.61
N GLU A 26 26.66 -23.61 27.86
CA GLU A 26 26.54 -22.19 27.45
C GLU A 26 26.45 -22.03 25.92
N ARG A 27 27.19 -22.82 25.16
CA ARG A 27 27.11 -22.80 23.69
C ARG A 27 25.78 -23.30 23.16
N GLU A 28 25.21 -24.35 23.76
CA GLU A 28 23.91 -24.86 23.34
C GLU A 28 22.80 -23.84 23.60
N VAL A 29 22.82 -23.17 24.74
CA VAL A 29 21.87 -22.11 25.07
C VAL A 29 21.98 -20.93 24.12
N GLN A 30 23.20 -20.50 23.79
CA GLN A 30 23.44 -19.42 22.81
C GLN A 30 22.99 -19.82 21.40
N GLN A 31 23.24 -21.04 20.96
CA GLN A 31 22.79 -21.52 19.66
C GLN A 31 21.27 -21.59 19.58
N ALA A 32 20.60 -22.09 20.62
CA ALA A 32 19.15 -22.15 20.70
C ALA A 32 18.52 -20.74 20.62
N GLU A 33 19.13 -19.75 21.26
CA GLU A 33 18.67 -18.34 21.16
C GLU A 33 18.89 -17.75 19.77
N VAL A 34 20.03 -18.00 19.14
CA VAL A 34 20.31 -17.58 17.75
C VAL A 34 19.32 -18.22 16.78
N ASP A 35 19.03 -19.51 16.95
CA ASP A 35 18.06 -20.22 16.10
C ASP A 35 16.63 -19.69 16.29
N ARG A 36 16.27 -19.37 17.53
CA ARG A 36 15.00 -18.73 17.85
C ARG A 36 14.87 -17.37 17.16
N LEU A 37 15.87 -16.51 17.30
CA LEU A 37 15.90 -15.19 16.67
C LEU A 37 15.88 -15.26 15.14
N ASN A 38 16.64 -16.19 14.57
CA ASN A 38 16.64 -16.44 13.13
C ASN A 38 15.26 -16.91 12.63
N THR A 39 14.61 -17.79 13.36
CA THR A 39 13.28 -18.29 13.01
C THR A 39 12.26 -17.17 13.06
N GLU A 40 12.31 -16.34 14.09
CA GLU A 40 11.45 -15.17 14.24
C GLU A 40 11.69 -14.13 13.12
N ALA A 41 12.95 -13.83 12.81
CA ALA A 41 13.33 -12.93 11.74
C ALA A 41 12.80 -13.41 10.37
N ARG A 42 13.01 -14.71 10.07
CA ARG A 42 12.50 -15.33 8.83
C ARG A 42 10.96 -15.31 8.75
N ALA A 43 10.27 -15.53 9.87
CA ALA A 43 8.81 -15.45 9.92
C ALA A 43 8.33 -14.03 9.61
N LYS A 44 8.96 -13.01 10.20
CA LYS A 44 8.66 -11.58 9.91
C LYS A 44 8.95 -11.23 8.46
N GLU A 45 10.08 -11.64 7.92
CA GLU A 45 10.45 -11.42 6.51
C GLU A 45 9.43 -12.04 5.56
N LYS A 46 9.03 -13.29 5.82
CA LYS A 46 8.01 -13.98 5.02
C LYS A 46 6.65 -13.28 5.09
N ALA A 47 6.24 -12.82 6.25
CA ALA A 47 5.00 -12.09 6.44
C ALA A 47 5.02 -10.76 5.65
N LEU A 48 6.11 -9.99 5.74
CA LEU A 48 6.29 -8.74 4.99
C LEU A 48 6.31 -8.98 3.48
N THR A 49 7.05 -9.97 3.01
CA THR A 49 7.11 -10.34 1.58
C THR A 49 5.72 -10.73 1.07
N THR A 50 4.96 -11.49 1.83
CA THR A 50 3.58 -11.85 1.49
C THR A 50 2.69 -10.62 1.43
N ALA A 51 2.78 -9.71 2.39
CA ALA A 51 2.02 -8.46 2.41
C ALA A 51 2.32 -7.59 1.19
N VAL A 52 3.61 -7.43 0.83
CA VAL A 52 4.05 -6.69 -0.36
C VAL A 52 3.48 -7.31 -1.62
N THR A 53 3.64 -8.62 -1.80
CA THR A 53 3.16 -9.34 -2.99
C THR A 53 1.64 -9.25 -3.13
N THR A 54 0.90 -9.42 -2.04
CA THR A 54 -0.56 -9.32 -2.03
C THR A 54 -1.02 -7.91 -2.40
N THR A 55 -0.41 -6.89 -1.80
CA THR A 55 -0.75 -5.49 -2.07
C THR A 55 -0.40 -5.10 -3.52
N ALA A 56 0.76 -5.53 -4.03
CA ALA A 56 1.15 -5.30 -5.41
C ALA A 56 0.18 -5.95 -6.42
N ASN A 57 -0.24 -7.18 -6.15
CA ASN A 57 -1.21 -7.88 -6.99
C ASN A 57 -2.60 -7.23 -6.95
N ALA A 58 -3.05 -6.79 -5.78
CA ALA A 58 -4.29 -6.03 -5.63
C ALA A 58 -4.25 -4.72 -6.44
N LEU A 59 -3.15 -3.97 -6.34
CA LEU A 59 -2.95 -2.73 -7.09
C LEU A 59 -2.94 -2.97 -8.61
N ARG A 60 -2.28 -4.03 -9.09
CA ARG A 60 -2.31 -4.41 -10.52
C ARG A 60 -3.73 -4.69 -11.00
N LYS A 61 -4.48 -5.53 -10.28
CA LYS A 61 -5.88 -5.83 -10.62
C LYS A 61 -6.77 -4.59 -10.66
N THR A 62 -6.58 -3.67 -9.72
CA THR A 62 -7.32 -2.40 -9.68
C THR A 62 -6.97 -1.53 -10.88
N ASN A 63 -5.68 -1.43 -11.22
CA ASN A 63 -5.23 -0.68 -12.39
C ASN A 63 -5.76 -1.27 -13.71
N GLU A 64 -5.80 -2.60 -13.84
CA GLU A 64 -6.38 -3.26 -15.03
C GLU A 64 -7.87 -2.97 -15.18
N LYS A 65 -8.63 -3.08 -14.08
CA LYS A 65 -10.06 -2.71 -14.07
C LYS A 65 -10.27 -1.24 -14.43
N ALA A 66 -9.47 -0.34 -13.86
CA ALA A 66 -9.54 1.08 -14.16
C ALA A 66 -9.26 1.37 -15.65
N LYS A 67 -8.27 0.70 -16.26
CA LYS A 67 -7.99 0.83 -17.70
C LYS A 67 -9.14 0.34 -18.58
N LEU A 68 -9.81 -0.74 -18.21
CA LEU A 68 -10.97 -1.23 -18.96
C LEU A 68 -12.13 -0.25 -18.84
N ALA A 69 -12.45 0.21 -17.64
CA ALA A 69 -13.50 1.19 -17.40
C ALA A 69 -13.23 2.52 -18.12
N ALA A 70 -11.96 2.96 -18.19
CA ALA A 70 -11.56 4.15 -18.95
C ALA A 70 -11.86 3.98 -20.45
N LYS A 71 -11.50 2.83 -21.05
CA LYS A 71 -11.80 2.54 -22.45
C LYS A 71 -13.29 2.51 -22.77
N GLU A 72 -14.08 1.88 -21.92
CA GLU A 72 -15.54 1.82 -22.06
C GLU A 72 -16.16 3.23 -21.98
N ARG A 73 -15.72 4.03 -21.04
CA ARG A 73 -16.18 5.41 -20.88
C ARG A 73 -15.78 6.28 -22.06
N ASP A 74 -14.51 6.20 -22.51
CA ASP A 74 -14.03 6.95 -23.65
C ASP A 74 -14.83 6.61 -24.91
N SER A 75 -15.13 5.34 -25.12
CA SER A 75 -16.00 4.87 -26.22
C SER A 75 -17.43 5.44 -26.08
N ALA A 76 -17.98 5.50 -24.86
CA ALA A 76 -19.29 6.08 -24.61
C ALA A 76 -19.32 7.60 -24.87
N ILE A 77 -18.24 8.32 -24.56
CA ILE A 77 -18.09 9.75 -24.88
C ILE A 77 -17.98 9.95 -26.40
N ASP A 78 -17.17 9.12 -27.08
CA ASP A 78 -16.98 9.21 -28.53
C ASP A 78 -18.26 8.94 -29.31
N SER A 79 -19.06 7.98 -28.85
CA SER A 79 -20.37 7.69 -29.45
C SER A 79 -21.45 8.70 -29.09
N GLY A 80 -21.19 9.59 -28.11
CA GLY A 80 -22.19 10.54 -27.60
C GLY A 80 -23.22 9.94 -26.64
N ALA A 81 -23.03 8.66 -26.25
CA ALA A 81 -23.88 8.00 -25.26
C ALA A 81 -23.66 8.59 -23.86
N LEU A 82 -22.45 9.03 -23.56
CA LEU A 82 -22.11 9.74 -22.33
C LEU A 82 -21.73 11.18 -22.64
N ARG A 83 -22.40 12.15 -22.00
CA ARG A 83 -22.16 13.59 -22.17
C ARG A 83 -21.93 14.22 -20.82
N LEU A 84 -20.85 14.97 -20.67
CA LEU A 84 -20.59 15.75 -19.47
C LEU A 84 -21.24 17.12 -19.60
N ARG A 85 -21.99 17.50 -18.58
CA ARG A 85 -22.62 18.82 -18.48
C ARG A 85 -22.13 19.54 -17.23
N VAL A 86 -21.83 20.81 -17.37
CA VAL A 86 -21.48 21.70 -16.25
C VAL A 86 -22.59 22.72 -16.04
N LYS A 87 -22.86 23.02 -14.79
CA LYS A 87 -23.78 24.11 -14.44
C LYS A 87 -23.14 25.44 -14.85
N THR A 88 -23.82 26.22 -15.59
CA THR A 88 -23.38 27.56 -16.03
C THR A 88 -24.37 28.62 -15.54
N THR A 89 -23.86 29.71 -15.01
CA THR A 89 -24.60 30.92 -14.78
C THR A 89 -24.34 31.88 -15.95
N CYS A 90 -25.31 32.05 -16.85
CA CYS A 90 -25.19 33.11 -17.86
C CYS A 90 -25.41 34.45 -17.18
N PRO A 91 -24.49 35.42 -17.27
CA PRO A 91 -24.78 36.78 -16.87
C PRO A 91 -25.94 37.28 -17.74
N VAL A 92 -27.00 37.79 -17.11
CA VAL A 92 -28.11 38.42 -17.81
C VAL A 92 -27.53 39.63 -18.52
N SER A 93 -27.39 39.56 -19.86
CA SER A 93 -27.06 40.73 -20.65
C SER A 93 -28.18 41.75 -20.56
N ALA A 94 -27.95 42.79 -19.78
CA ALA A 94 -28.84 43.94 -19.65
C ALA A 94 -28.72 44.82 -20.92
N SER A 95 -29.07 44.29 -22.08
CA SER A 95 -29.31 45.12 -23.28
C SER A 95 -29.82 44.24 -24.42
N ALA A 96 -31.10 44.19 -24.63
CA ALA A 96 -31.67 44.15 -25.95
C ALA A 96 -33.19 44.31 -25.81
N ASP A 97 -33.67 45.45 -26.19
CA ASP A 97 -35.05 45.64 -26.62
C ASP A 97 -35.43 44.58 -27.66
N THR A 98 -36.69 44.10 -27.50
CA THR A 98 -37.43 43.36 -28.53
C THR A 98 -36.86 42.04 -29.03
N ALA A 99 -36.99 41.00 -28.22
CA ALA A 99 -37.33 39.68 -28.73
C ALA A 99 -38.15 38.92 -27.67
N VAL A 100 -39.36 38.55 -28.06
CA VAL A 100 -40.30 37.75 -27.28
C VAL A 100 -39.62 36.40 -26.95
N ALA A 101 -38.96 36.32 -25.81
CA ALA A 101 -38.44 35.06 -25.27
C ALA A 101 -39.58 34.36 -24.53
N THR A 102 -40.34 33.55 -25.22
CA THR A 102 -41.17 32.52 -24.61
C THR A 102 -40.25 31.48 -23.98
N GLY A 103 -40.02 31.59 -22.67
CA GLY A 103 -39.22 30.63 -21.94
C GLY A 103 -38.57 31.17 -20.68
N SER A 104 -39.37 31.83 -19.82
CA SER A 104 -38.96 32.16 -18.46
C SER A 104 -39.00 30.90 -17.62
N GLY A 105 -37.93 30.15 -17.60
CA GLY A 105 -37.66 29.20 -16.55
C GLY A 105 -36.30 29.57 -15.97
N GLY A 106 -36.30 30.05 -14.72
CA GLY A 106 -35.08 30.19 -13.94
C GLY A 106 -34.44 28.80 -13.66
N GLY A 107 -34.29 28.03 -14.74
CA GLY A 107 -33.63 26.74 -14.71
C GLY A 107 -32.13 26.93 -14.73
N GLU A 108 -31.43 26.24 -13.90
CA GLU A 108 -29.97 26.13 -13.95
C GLU A 108 -29.54 25.81 -15.38
N ALA A 109 -28.93 26.76 -16.06
CA ALA A 109 -28.40 26.56 -17.38
C ALA A 109 -27.24 25.56 -17.28
N SER A 110 -27.28 24.51 -18.09
CA SER A 110 -26.20 23.56 -18.17
C SER A 110 -25.58 23.58 -19.57
N ALA A 111 -24.30 23.76 -19.66
CA ALA A 111 -23.54 23.65 -20.91
C ALA A 111 -22.96 22.25 -21.07
N GLU A 112 -23.05 21.68 -22.25
CA GLU A 112 -22.39 20.42 -22.59
C GLU A 112 -20.93 20.71 -22.91
N LEU A 113 -20.02 19.93 -22.31
CA LEU A 113 -18.58 20.00 -22.58
C LEU A 113 -18.27 19.35 -23.92
N ASP A 114 -17.29 19.92 -24.62
CA ASP A 114 -16.67 19.27 -25.76
C ASP A 114 -16.10 17.91 -25.36
N ARG A 115 -16.13 16.92 -26.28
CA ARG A 115 -15.72 15.53 -26.00
C ARG A 115 -14.27 15.42 -25.56
N GLU A 116 -13.38 16.13 -26.20
CA GLU A 116 -11.95 16.13 -25.86
C GLU A 116 -11.72 16.72 -24.48
N THR A 117 -12.34 17.86 -24.20
CA THR A 117 -12.30 18.51 -22.88
C THR A 117 -12.86 17.61 -21.79
N ALA A 118 -13.97 16.91 -22.05
CA ALA A 118 -14.57 15.96 -21.13
C ALA A 118 -13.62 14.80 -20.82
N LYS A 119 -12.99 14.20 -21.83
CA LYS A 119 -12.00 13.14 -21.66
C LYS A 119 -10.78 13.61 -20.85
N ASN A 120 -10.26 14.81 -21.15
CA ASN A 120 -9.09 15.35 -20.46
C ASN A 120 -9.38 15.58 -18.96
N LEU A 121 -10.55 16.14 -18.62
CA LEU A 121 -10.94 16.35 -17.22
C LEU A 121 -11.08 15.02 -16.46
N ILE A 122 -11.67 14.02 -17.09
CA ILE A 122 -11.80 12.70 -16.48
C ILE A 122 -10.43 12.05 -16.32
N ALA A 123 -9.54 12.15 -17.32
CA ALA A 123 -8.18 11.59 -17.24
C ALA A 123 -7.38 12.18 -16.07
N ILE A 124 -7.52 13.50 -15.81
CA ILE A 124 -6.88 14.15 -14.66
C ILE A 124 -7.44 13.60 -13.34
N ALA A 125 -8.77 13.45 -13.23
CA ALA A 125 -9.39 12.88 -12.04
C ALA A 125 -8.93 11.45 -11.79
N GLU A 126 -8.84 10.62 -12.83
CA GLU A 126 -8.34 9.24 -12.73
C GLU A 126 -6.88 9.15 -12.35
N GLU A 127 -6.06 10.09 -12.80
CA GLU A 127 -4.67 10.14 -12.37
C GLU A 127 -4.56 10.46 -10.88
N GLY A 128 -5.41 11.37 -10.38
CA GLY A 128 -5.57 11.65 -8.96
C GLY A 128 -5.97 10.39 -8.17
N ASP A 129 -6.98 9.68 -8.62
CA ASP A 129 -7.44 8.44 -7.99
C ASP A 129 -6.33 7.36 -7.96
N ARG A 130 -5.56 7.22 -9.05
CA ARG A 130 -4.41 6.30 -9.09
C ARG A 130 -3.32 6.70 -8.09
N ALA A 131 -3.07 7.99 -7.91
CA ALA A 131 -2.11 8.49 -6.93
C ALA A 131 -2.57 8.17 -5.49
N ILE A 132 -3.86 8.38 -5.18
CA ILE A 132 -4.47 8.05 -3.89
C ILE A 132 -4.37 6.53 -3.62
N GLN A 133 -4.65 5.69 -4.61
CA GLN A 133 -4.55 4.23 -4.47
C GLN A 133 -3.12 3.78 -4.15
N LYS A 134 -2.11 4.35 -4.82
CA LYS A 134 -0.69 4.10 -4.52
C LYS A 134 -0.32 4.53 -3.11
N LEU A 135 -0.78 5.71 -2.69
CA LEU A 135 -0.54 6.22 -1.35
C LEU A 135 -1.15 5.30 -0.28
N ASN A 136 -2.40 4.88 -0.47
CA ASN A 136 -3.06 3.95 0.45
C ASN A 136 -2.34 2.60 0.53
N ALA A 137 -1.84 2.08 -0.59
CA ALA A 137 -1.02 0.88 -0.61
C ALA A 137 0.28 1.06 0.19
N CYS A 138 0.97 2.20 0.05
CA CYS A 138 2.17 2.53 0.83
C CYS A 138 1.85 2.63 2.33
N ILE A 139 0.75 3.30 2.71
CA ILE A 139 0.32 3.43 4.11
C ILE A 139 0.05 2.04 4.71
N THR A 140 -0.64 1.17 3.97
CA THR A 140 -0.93 -0.20 4.41
C THR A 140 0.36 -0.99 4.64
N LEU A 141 1.31 -0.94 3.71
CA LEU A 141 2.60 -1.61 3.84
C LEU A 141 3.43 -1.05 4.99
N TYR A 142 3.43 0.26 5.18
CA TYR A 142 4.11 0.90 6.30
C TYR A 142 3.54 0.44 7.64
N ASN A 143 2.22 0.42 7.78
CA ASN A 143 1.57 -0.03 9.00
C ASN A 143 1.85 -1.51 9.29
N ASN A 144 1.86 -2.37 8.26
CA ASN A 144 2.23 -3.78 8.40
C ASN A 144 3.70 -3.94 8.84
N ALA A 145 4.61 -3.16 8.28
CA ALA A 145 6.02 -3.19 8.67
C ALA A 145 6.23 -2.72 10.12
N ARG A 146 5.50 -1.68 10.54
CA ARG A 146 5.56 -1.17 11.91
C ARG A 146 4.99 -2.15 12.93
N SER A 147 3.91 -2.84 12.60
CA SER A 147 3.29 -3.84 13.50
C SER A 147 4.09 -5.14 13.62
N ALA A 148 5.03 -5.39 12.71
CA ALA A 148 5.91 -6.56 12.73
C ALA A 148 7.20 -6.34 13.55
N GLN A 149 7.46 -5.13 14.05
CA GLN A 149 8.58 -4.79 14.93
C GLN A 149 8.24 -5.08 16.39
#